data_cbde422a360aef853ddcf1bd8c2baa9f
#
_entry.id   cbde422a360aef853ddcf1bd8c2baa9f
#
_cell.length_a   1.000
_cell.length_b   1.000
_cell.length_c   1.000
_cell.angle_alpha   90.00
_cell.angle_beta   90.00
_cell.angle_gamma   90.00
#
_symmetry.space_group_name_H-M   'P 1'
#
loop_
_entity.id
_entity.type
_entity.pdbx_description
1 polymer ?
#
loop_
_entity_poly.entity_id
_entity_poly.type
_entity_poly.pdbx_seq_one_letter_code
_entity_poly.pdbx_strand_id
1 'polypeptide(L)'
;MLTILVGSYVNNFRANDRSAAYSIQEMYLPENHHELFQTADNCMNCHNNLITPSGEDVSFGIDWRSSMMANSARDPYWHAAVRREVMDHPESQIAIEDECSTCHMPMAHYQTKANGQLAEVFSNLPATQPGTRQHKLAIDGVSCTTCHQITSENFGKRESFVGGFVIDTLKAMGEREIYGPYPVDQGRSAIMHSSSGFQQVESKHLIESELCATCHTLYTHTLGPEGEVIGEFPEQVPYLEWRHSSFVNDQSCQSCHMPVVQDSVPISSVWGEPRADVSRHSFRGANFFMMSMLNRYRDELGVKALPQEMNTAINRTVDHLQTKSARIVIEHAEISGDEVIADVAIENLAGHKLPTAYPSRRTWIHFTITDQDGNKLFESGSIQPDGSITGNDNDQNSSMYEPHYAELTAEDEVQIYEAILADQHGEVTTGLLTAIRYIKDNRLLPRGFDKSTAEDDIAVRGSAGNDENFQGGIDRLRYRVKINELKGPLSITAALYYQPISYRWAQNLKSYDSKETNRFVNYYDSMSGISSVELTSTKINLD
;
A
#
# COMPACT_ATOMS: atom_id res chain seq x y z
N MET A 1 -17.48 66.25 -10.51
CA MET A 1 -18.49 65.27 -10.73
C MET A 1 -17.72 63.93 -10.98
N LEU A 2 -17.53 63.19 -9.93
CA LEU A 2 -16.67 61.98 -9.90
C LEU A 2 -17.60 60.77 -9.89
N THR A 3 -17.61 60.02 -10.95
CA THR A 3 -18.41 58.80 -11.07
C THR A 3 -17.58 57.61 -10.56
N ILE A 4 -17.97 57.04 -9.43
CA ILE A 4 -17.38 55.85 -8.85
C ILE A 4 -18.04 54.64 -9.54
N LEU A 5 -17.26 53.86 -10.26
CA LEU A 5 -17.62 52.54 -10.75
C LEU A 5 -17.35 51.51 -9.63
N VAL A 6 -18.41 50.97 -9.09
CA VAL A 6 -18.37 49.80 -8.20
C VAL A 6 -18.28 48.57 -9.06
N GLY A 7 -17.11 47.97 -9.18
CA GLY A 7 -16.91 46.69 -9.77
C GLY A 7 -17.23 45.57 -8.77
N SER A 8 -18.20 44.76 -9.12
CA SER A 8 -18.57 43.54 -8.38
C SER A 8 -17.45 42.52 -8.42
N TYR A 9 -16.81 42.28 -7.29
CA TYR A 9 -15.93 41.14 -7.10
C TYR A 9 -16.81 39.87 -6.95
N VAL A 10 -16.90 39.11 -8.01
CA VAL A 10 -17.32 37.70 -7.92
C VAL A 10 -16.15 36.91 -7.37
N ASN A 11 -16.32 36.38 -6.17
CA ASN A 11 -15.38 35.46 -5.55
C ASN A 11 -15.30 34.17 -6.36
N ASN A 12 -14.31 34.04 -7.22
CA ASN A 12 -13.82 32.76 -7.69
C ASN A 12 -12.87 32.20 -6.63
N PHE A 13 -13.41 31.48 -5.68
CA PHE A 13 -12.64 30.62 -4.83
C PHE A 13 -12.45 29.30 -5.57
N ARG A 14 -11.18 29.00 -5.94
CA ARG A 14 -10.48 27.77 -5.72
C ARG A 14 -10.15 26.82 -6.82
N ALA A 15 -8.97 26.96 -7.23
CA ALA A 15 -8.07 25.88 -7.61
C ALA A 15 -6.61 26.22 -7.18
N ASN A 16 -6.41 27.19 -6.26
CA ASN A 16 -5.12 27.89 -6.13
C ASN A 16 -4.39 27.74 -4.79
N ASP A 17 -4.89 27.00 -3.80
CA ASP A 17 -4.19 27.01 -2.50
C ASP A 17 -2.92 26.14 -2.46
N ARG A 18 -2.82 25.10 -3.31
CA ARG A 18 -1.55 24.38 -3.47
C ARG A 18 -0.55 25.10 -4.37
N SER A 19 -0.99 25.80 -5.41
CA SER A 19 -0.12 26.61 -6.24
C SER A 19 0.46 27.81 -5.48
N ALA A 20 -0.26 28.36 -4.52
CA ALA A 20 0.23 29.47 -3.71
C ALA A 20 1.33 29.06 -2.71
N ALA A 21 1.23 27.87 -2.12
CA ALA A 21 2.29 27.35 -1.25
C ALA A 21 3.56 26.99 -2.05
N TYR A 22 3.38 26.47 -3.27
CA TYR A 22 4.49 26.19 -4.19
C TYR A 22 5.11 27.47 -4.78
N SER A 23 4.30 28.50 -5.06
CA SER A 23 4.81 29.75 -5.66
C SER A 23 5.74 30.53 -4.74
N ILE A 24 5.62 30.39 -3.42
CA ILE A 24 6.54 31.04 -2.46
C ILE A 24 7.90 30.35 -2.45
N GLN A 25 7.93 29.03 -2.64
CA GLN A 25 9.18 28.27 -2.70
C GLN A 25 9.87 28.43 -4.05
N GLU A 26 9.13 28.54 -5.16
CA GLU A 26 9.66 28.84 -6.49
C GLU A 26 10.34 30.20 -6.59
N MET A 27 9.91 31.20 -5.79
CA MET A 27 10.50 32.55 -5.80
C MET A 27 11.93 32.62 -5.25
N TYR A 28 12.44 31.55 -4.62
CA TYR A 28 13.75 31.53 -3.97
C TYR A 28 14.71 30.46 -4.50
N LEU A 29 14.35 29.75 -5.58
CA LEU A 29 15.28 28.82 -6.20
C LEU A 29 16.40 29.59 -6.94
N PRO A 30 17.68 29.35 -6.63
CA PRO A 30 18.77 29.94 -7.40
C PRO A 30 18.75 29.44 -8.84
N GLU A 31 19.16 30.26 -9.81
CA GLU A 31 19.18 29.92 -11.25
C GLU A 31 20.05 28.69 -11.61
N ASN A 32 20.85 28.17 -10.66
CA ASN A 32 21.61 26.95 -10.79
C ASN A 32 20.95 25.83 -9.94
N HIS A 33 20.12 25.01 -10.55
CA HIS A 33 19.49 23.88 -9.90
C HIS A 33 20.53 22.81 -9.56
N HIS A 34 20.77 22.60 -8.28
CA HIS A 34 21.67 21.58 -7.78
C HIS A 34 21.07 20.19 -7.95
N GLU A 35 21.92 19.18 -8.13
CA GLU A 35 21.52 17.80 -8.03
C GLU A 35 21.04 17.51 -6.59
N LEU A 36 19.79 17.06 -6.43
CA LEU A 36 19.19 16.85 -5.11
C LEU A 36 19.41 15.42 -4.61
N PHE A 37 19.50 14.44 -5.50
CA PHE A 37 19.48 13.04 -5.17
C PHE A 37 20.65 12.26 -5.77
N GLN A 38 20.94 11.13 -5.13
CA GLN A 38 21.80 10.08 -5.70
C GLN A 38 21.03 8.76 -5.70
N THR A 39 21.32 7.88 -6.67
CA THR A 39 20.77 6.53 -6.72
C THR A 39 21.33 5.66 -5.59
N ALA A 40 20.60 4.61 -5.21
CA ALA A 40 20.99 3.65 -4.18
C ALA A 40 22.36 3.02 -4.41
N ASP A 41 22.81 2.88 -5.66
CA ASP A 41 24.09 2.29 -5.99
C ASP A 41 25.26 2.97 -5.25
N ASN A 42 25.20 4.29 -5.06
CA ASN A 42 26.23 5.03 -4.30
C ASN A 42 26.23 4.67 -2.81
N CYS A 43 25.07 4.47 -2.20
CA CYS A 43 24.96 4.11 -0.79
C CYS A 43 25.35 2.64 -0.55
N MET A 44 24.95 1.76 -1.47
CA MET A 44 25.19 0.32 -1.38
C MET A 44 26.67 -0.05 -1.50
N ASN A 45 27.55 0.83 -1.98
CA ASN A 45 28.99 0.60 -1.95
C ASN A 45 29.54 0.37 -0.53
N CYS A 46 28.94 0.99 0.48
CA CYS A 46 29.37 0.89 1.89
C CYS A 46 28.32 0.22 2.77
N HIS A 47 27.02 0.35 2.45
CA HIS A 47 25.91 -0.18 3.25
C HIS A 47 25.47 -1.58 2.80
N ASN A 48 26.39 -2.36 2.25
CA ASN A 48 26.28 -3.77 1.89
C ASN A 48 27.36 -4.62 2.58
N ASN A 49 27.25 -5.94 2.44
CA ASN A 49 28.15 -6.91 3.08
C ASN A 49 28.15 -6.76 4.61
N LEU A 50 26.95 -6.62 5.16
CA LEU A 50 26.71 -6.47 6.60
C LEU A 50 26.32 -7.83 7.16
N ILE A 51 27.29 -8.55 7.69
CA ILE A 51 27.11 -9.92 8.16
C ILE A 51 27.00 -9.93 9.68
N THR A 52 25.98 -10.59 10.20
CA THR A 52 25.80 -10.82 11.65
C THR A 52 26.87 -11.78 12.19
N PRO A 53 27.13 -11.82 13.49
CA PRO A 53 27.97 -12.86 14.11
C PRO A 53 27.47 -14.29 13.82
N SER A 54 26.19 -14.50 13.62
CA SER A 54 25.59 -15.78 13.23
C SER A 54 25.77 -16.13 11.74
N GLY A 55 26.29 -15.22 10.93
CA GLY A 55 26.57 -15.40 9.50
C GLY A 55 25.40 -15.00 8.58
N GLU A 56 24.36 -14.35 9.10
CA GLU A 56 23.27 -13.83 8.30
C GLU A 56 23.68 -12.52 7.61
N ASP A 57 23.37 -12.41 6.29
CA ASP A 57 23.52 -11.16 5.56
C ASP A 57 22.29 -10.27 5.80
N VAL A 58 22.53 -9.10 6.39
CA VAL A 58 21.51 -8.10 6.73
C VAL A 58 21.75 -6.78 5.98
N SER A 59 22.44 -6.85 4.85
CA SER A 59 22.77 -5.70 4.02
C SER A 59 21.54 -4.93 3.60
N PHE A 60 21.53 -3.62 3.80
CA PHE A 60 20.40 -2.75 3.47
C PHE A 60 20.04 -2.83 2.00
N GLY A 61 21.05 -2.89 1.12
CA GLY A 61 20.81 -2.97 -0.32
C GLY A 61 20.12 -4.26 -0.76
N ILE A 62 20.39 -5.40 -0.12
CA ILE A 62 19.76 -6.68 -0.45
C ILE A 62 18.28 -6.67 -0.03
N ASP A 63 18.00 -6.23 1.20
CA ASP A 63 16.65 -6.14 1.71
C ASP A 63 15.83 -5.09 0.94
N TRP A 64 16.40 -3.90 0.64
CA TRP A 64 15.71 -2.83 -0.06
C TRP A 64 15.43 -3.15 -1.53
N ARG A 65 16.43 -3.60 -2.32
CA ARG A 65 16.25 -3.81 -3.78
C ARG A 65 15.25 -4.90 -4.12
N SER A 66 14.95 -5.81 -3.18
CA SER A 66 13.91 -6.84 -3.32
C SER A 66 12.52 -6.38 -2.84
N SER A 67 12.40 -5.19 -2.27
CA SER A 67 11.14 -4.64 -1.76
C SER A 67 10.29 -3.98 -2.86
N MET A 68 9.00 -3.74 -2.57
CA MET A 68 8.14 -2.93 -3.43
C MET A 68 8.59 -1.46 -3.49
N MET A 69 9.21 -0.93 -2.43
CA MET A 69 9.72 0.45 -2.41
C MET A 69 10.77 0.67 -3.52
N ALA A 70 11.74 -0.24 -3.66
CA ALA A 70 12.73 -0.18 -4.73
C ALA A 70 12.13 -0.44 -6.13
N ASN A 71 11.01 -1.13 -6.21
CA ASN A 71 10.36 -1.53 -7.45
C ASN A 71 9.08 -0.74 -7.76
N SER A 72 8.80 0.34 -7.01
CA SER A 72 7.59 1.16 -7.19
C SER A 72 7.43 1.68 -8.61
N ALA A 73 8.53 2.10 -9.26
CA ALA A 73 8.56 2.56 -10.65
C ALA A 73 8.51 1.42 -11.69
N ARG A 74 8.57 0.15 -11.26
CA ARG A 74 8.57 -1.04 -12.14
C ARG A 74 7.27 -1.83 -12.07
N ASP A 75 6.37 -1.46 -11.18
CA ASP A 75 5.12 -2.16 -10.93
C ASP A 75 4.21 -2.13 -12.17
N PRO A 76 3.97 -3.28 -12.83
CA PRO A 76 3.17 -3.33 -14.04
C PRO A 76 1.68 -3.03 -13.78
N TYR A 77 1.17 -3.27 -12.57
CA TYR A 77 -0.19 -2.88 -12.21
C TYR A 77 -0.31 -1.36 -12.10
N TRP A 78 0.64 -0.71 -11.44
CA TRP A 78 0.66 0.75 -11.37
C TRP A 78 0.76 1.39 -12.76
N HIS A 79 1.62 0.85 -13.66
CA HIS A 79 1.69 1.34 -15.05
C HIS A 79 0.33 1.24 -15.76
N ALA A 80 -0.38 0.12 -15.57
CA ALA A 80 -1.70 -0.09 -16.17
C ALA A 80 -2.76 0.84 -15.56
N ALA A 81 -2.72 1.04 -14.24
CA ALA A 81 -3.64 1.94 -13.53
C ALA A 81 -3.47 3.39 -13.98
N VAL A 82 -2.22 3.91 -13.99
CA VAL A 82 -1.95 5.28 -14.49
C VAL A 82 -2.37 5.42 -15.95
N ARG A 83 -2.11 4.42 -16.79
CA ARG A 83 -2.52 4.46 -18.20
C ARG A 83 -4.03 4.50 -18.35
N ARG A 84 -4.75 3.74 -17.54
CA ARG A 84 -6.20 3.77 -17.49
C ARG A 84 -6.71 5.18 -17.15
N GLU A 85 -6.22 5.78 -16.06
CA GLU A 85 -6.65 7.13 -15.65
C GLU A 85 -6.37 8.17 -16.74
N VAL A 86 -5.22 8.06 -17.43
CA VAL A 86 -4.91 8.92 -18.59
C VAL A 86 -5.84 8.68 -19.78
N MET A 87 -6.30 7.43 -20.01
CA MET A 87 -7.25 7.14 -21.08
C MET A 87 -8.66 7.62 -20.75
N ASP A 88 -9.06 7.59 -19.49
CA ASP A 88 -10.34 8.12 -19.02
C ASP A 88 -10.35 9.66 -18.98
N HIS A 89 -9.19 10.31 -18.75
CA HIS A 89 -9.02 11.76 -18.62
C HIS A 89 -7.84 12.29 -19.46
N PRO A 90 -7.88 12.18 -20.80
CA PRO A 90 -6.71 12.47 -21.66
C PRO A 90 -6.25 13.94 -21.61
N GLU A 91 -7.15 14.88 -21.33
CA GLU A 91 -6.83 16.31 -21.17
C GLU A 91 -6.01 16.59 -19.91
N SER A 92 -6.07 15.70 -18.92
CA SER A 92 -5.37 15.82 -17.64
C SER A 92 -4.09 14.98 -17.58
N GLN A 93 -3.66 14.35 -18.68
CA GLN A 93 -2.53 13.41 -18.70
C GLN A 93 -1.31 13.90 -17.94
N ILE A 94 -0.85 15.14 -18.21
CA ILE A 94 0.38 15.67 -17.60
C ILE A 94 0.24 15.79 -16.08
N ALA A 95 -0.94 16.24 -15.59
CA ALA A 95 -1.21 16.36 -14.16
C ALA A 95 -1.30 14.98 -13.49
N ILE A 96 -1.91 14.00 -14.16
CA ILE A 96 -2.02 12.60 -13.67
C ILE A 96 -0.63 11.97 -13.54
N GLU A 97 0.22 12.10 -14.56
CA GLU A 97 1.58 11.56 -14.53
C GLU A 97 2.44 12.23 -13.44
N ASP A 98 2.32 13.54 -13.27
CA ASP A 98 3.01 14.29 -12.20
C ASP A 98 2.58 13.81 -10.81
N GLU A 99 1.27 13.74 -10.55
CA GLU A 99 0.72 13.30 -9.26
C GLU A 99 1.13 11.86 -8.94
N CYS A 100 0.98 10.92 -9.87
CA CYS A 100 1.35 9.52 -9.67
C CYS A 100 2.86 9.32 -9.45
N SER A 101 3.69 10.13 -10.12
CA SER A 101 5.16 10.05 -9.99
C SER A 101 5.66 10.49 -8.61
N THR A 102 4.88 11.31 -7.87
CA THR A 102 5.25 11.83 -6.54
C THR A 102 5.64 10.71 -5.57
N CYS A 103 4.93 9.59 -5.57
CA CYS A 103 5.19 8.45 -4.67
C CYS A 103 5.94 7.30 -5.36
N HIS A 104 5.74 7.09 -6.66
CA HIS A 104 6.33 5.95 -7.36
C HIS A 104 7.69 6.24 -8.02
N MET A 105 7.99 7.51 -8.34
CA MET A 105 9.26 8.00 -8.89
C MET A 105 9.74 9.26 -8.14
N PRO A 106 9.77 9.27 -6.78
CA PRO A 106 9.86 10.50 -5.97
C PRO A 106 11.11 11.33 -6.25
N MET A 107 12.27 10.69 -6.46
CA MET A 107 13.49 11.44 -6.75
C MET A 107 13.43 12.17 -8.11
N ALA A 108 12.88 11.51 -9.12
CA ALA A 108 12.71 12.14 -10.43
C ALA A 108 11.67 13.25 -10.39
N HIS A 109 10.52 12.99 -9.72
CA HIS A 109 9.47 13.98 -9.52
C HIS A 109 10.01 15.24 -8.84
N TYR A 110 10.64 15.07 -7.69
CA TYR A 110 11.13 16.20 -6.87
C TYR A 110 12.24 16.99 -7.60
N GLN A 111 13.16 16.28 -8.28
CA GLN A 111 14.21 16.92 -9.10
C GLN A 111 13.61 17.71 -10.26
N THR A 112 12.62 17.16 -10.98
CA THR A 112 11.94 17.83 -12.10
C THR A 112 11.20 19.07 -11.62
N LYS A 113 10.50 18.94 -10.50
CA LYS A 113 9.75 20.05 -9.88
C LYS A 113 10.68 21.19 -9.42
N ALA A 114 11.84 20.84 -8.84
CA ALA A 114 12.86 21.82 -8.48
C ALA A 114 13.41 22.58 -9.71
N ASN A 115 13.28 22.01 -10.90
CA ASN A 115 13.63 22.67 -12.18
C ASN A 115 12.45 23.44 -12.81
N GLY A 116 11.32 23.57 -12.10
CA GLY A 116 10.12 24.28 -12.59
C GLY A 116 9.36 23.52 -13.67
N GLN A 117 9.46 22.20 -13.70
CA GLN A 117 8.81 21.32 -14.69
C GLN A 117 7.91 20.30 -13.99
N LEU A 118 6.94 19.72 -14.71
CA LEU A 118 6.13 18.60 -14.26
C LEU A 118 6.81 17.28 -14.63
N ALA A 119 6.67 16.28 -13.76
CA ALA A 119 7.27 14.98 -13.98
C ALA A 119 6.36 14.10 -14.88
N GLU A 120 6.99 13.21 -15.63
CA GLU A 120 6.32 12.29 -16.53
C GLU A 120 6.61 10.83 -16.10
N VAL A 121 5.61 9.97 -16.22
CA VAL A 121 5.74 8.54 -15.94
C VAL A 121 6.22 7.78 -17.18
N PHE A 122 5.48 7.91 -18.27
CA PHE A 122 5.67 7.05 -19.45
C PHE A 122 6.93 7.36 -20.24
N SER A 123 7.46 8.58 -20.20
CA SER A 123 8.75 8.94 -20.79
C SER A 123 9.93 8.24 -20.10
N ASN A 124 9.74 7.78 -18.85
CA ASN A 124 10.69 7.01 -18.07
C ASN A 124 10.52 5.49 -18.21
N LEU A 125 9.64 5.02 -19.09
CA LEU A 125 9.41 3.60 -19.35
C LEU A 125 9.82 3.19 -20.76
N PRO A 126 10.28 1.95 -20.97
CA PRO A 126 10.49 0.89 -19.97
C PRO A 126 11.74 1.14 -19.10
N ALA A 127 11.75 0.58 -17.91
CA ALA A 127 12.87 0.70 -16.97
C ALA A 127 14.20 0.10 -17.47
N THR A 128 14.14 -0.75 -18.50
CA THR A 128 15.29 -1.41 -19.12
C THR A 128 16.02 -0.57 -20.18
N GLN A 129 15.44 0.55 -20.62
CA GLN A 129 16.08 1.40 -21.63
C GLN A 129 17.29 2.15 -21.05
N PRO A 130 18.37 2.37 -21.85
CA PRO A 130 19.42 3.28 -21.45
C PRO A 130 18.85 4.68 -21.28
N GLY A 131 19.11 5.31 -20.14
CA GLY A 131 18.46 6.56 -19.81
C GLY A 131 19.39 7.66 -19.34
N THR A 132 18.86 8.86 -19.37
CA THR A 132 19.42 10.07 -18.76
C THR A 132 19.56 9.91 -17.25
N ARG A 133 20.17 10.89 -16.58
CA ARG A 133 20.16 10.94 -15.11
C ARG A 133 18.74 10.94 -14.55
N GLN A 134 17.84 11.71 -15.15
CA GLN A 134 16.43 11.78 -14.75
C GLN A 134 15.76 10.40 -14.81
N HIS A 135 15.94 9.65 -15.87
CA HIS A 135 15.47 8.27 -15.99
C HIS A 135 16.03 7.37 -14.87
N LYS A 136 17.35 7.49 -14.56
CA LYS A 136 17.97 6.70 -13.49
C LYS A 136 17.34 7.00 -12.12
N LEU A 137 17.04 8.28 -11.83
CA LEU A 137 16.35 8.68 -10.61
C LEU A 137 14.90 8.13 -10.58
N ALA A 138 14.19 8.17 -11.71
CA ALA A 138 12.84 7.63 -11.81
C ALA A 138 12.79 6.13 -11.52
N ILE A 139 13.62 5.34 -12.20
CA ILE A 139 13.58 3.88 -12.07
C ILE A 139 14.24 3.35 -10.79
N ASP A 140 14.90 4.17 -9.98
CA ASP A 140 15.42 3.75 -8.69
C ASP A 140 14.31 3.63 -7.62
N GLY A 141 13.10 4.10 -7.94
CA GLY A 141 11.93 4.02 -7.07
C GLY A 141 12.07 4.85 -5.80
N VAL A 142 11.50 4.40 -4.70
CA VAL A 142 11.67 5.04 -3.38
C VAL A 142 13.00 4.58 -2.81
N SER A 143 14.01 5.41 -2.94
CA SER A 143 15.41 5.07 -2.71
C SER A 143 15.97 5.76 -1.45
N CYS A 144 17.21 5.40 -1.08
CA CYS A 144 17.87 5.84 0.14
C CYS A 144 17.81 7.36 0.33
N THR A 145 18.19 8.12 -0.70
CA THR A 145 18.25 9.58 -0.62
C THR A 145 16.87 10.26 -0.66
N THR A 146 15.80 9.54 -0.91
CA THR A 146 14.44 10.05 -0.68
C THR A 146 14.18 10.15 0.83
N CYS A 147 14.12 9.03 1.54
CA CYS A 147 13.75 8.99 2.95
C CYS A 147 14.77 9.69 3.86
N HIS A 148 16.06 9.48 3.60
CA HIS A 148 17.11 10.00 4.48
C HIS A 148 17.41 11.50 4.32
N GLN A 149 16.75 12.21 3.40
CA GLN A 149 16.79 13.68 3.32
C GLN A 149 15.52 14.37 3.83
N ILE A 150 14.43 13.62 4.05
CA ILE A 150 13.18 14.20 4.56
C ILE A 150 13.43 14.80 5.93
N THR A 151 13.03 16.05 6.12
CA THR A 151 13.03 16.74 7.41
C THR A 151 11.75 16.42 8.18
N SER A 152 11.72 16.67 9.50
CA SER A 152 10.49 16.51 10.29
C SER A 152 9.48 17.65 10.12
N GLU A 153 9.72 18.57 9.19
CA GLU A 153 8.82 19.67 8.94
C GLU A 153 7.44 19.20 8.50
N ASN A 154 6.40 19.74 9.12
CA ASN A 154 4.99 19.41 8.90
C ASN A 154 4.58 17.95 9.17
N PHE A 155 5.41 17.13 9.80
CA PHE A 155 5.08 15.75 10.12
C PHE A 155 3.72 15.61 10.82
N GLY A 156 2.91 14.64 10.35
CA GLY A 156 1.57 14.36 10.86
C GLY A 156 0.48 15.38 10.51
N LYS A 157 0.83 16.43 9.77
CA LYS A 157 -0.12 17.43 9.27
C LYS A 157 -0.49 17.14 7.81
N ARG A 158 -1.64 17.70 7.39
CA ARG A 158 -2.16 17.56 6.03
C ARG A 158 -1.14 17.97 4.95
N GLU A 159 -0.35 19.00 5.22
CA GLU A 159 0.67 19.53 4.31
C GLU A 159 1.81 18.54 4.03
N SER A 160 2.06 17.60 4.94
CA SER A 160 3.09 16.56 4.74
C SER A 160 2.59 15.34 3.96
N PHE A 161 1.27 15.18 3.81
CA PHE A 161 0.67 14.05 3.12
C PHE A 161 0.79 14.17 1.59
N VAL A 162 0.43 13.12 0.86
CA VAL A 162 0.43 13.10 -0.63
C VAL A 162 1.83 13.43 -1.20
N GLY A 163 2.90 12.88 -0.57
CA GLY A 163 4.27 13.18 -0.95
C GLY A 163 4.71 14.61 -0.62
N GLY A 164 4.00 15.30 0.29
CA GLY A 164 4.31 16.67 0.74
C GLY A 164 5.48 16.77 1.73
N PHE A 165 6.39 15.80 1.69
CA PHE A 165 7.61 15.83 2.50
C PHE A 165 8.53 16.99 2.09
N VAL A 166 9.30 17.50 3.05
CA VAL A 166 10.22 18.60 2.86
C VAL A 166 11.67 18.10 2.87
N ILE A 167 12.44 18.50 1.86
CA ILE A 167 13.89 18.34 1.83
C ILE A 167 14.54 19.71 1.63
N ASP A 168 15.76 19.92 2.14
CA ASP A 168 16.50 21.16 1.94
C ASP A 168 16.99 21.24 0.48
N THR A 169 16.35 22.08 -0.34
CA THR A 169 16.70 22.31 -1.74
C THR A 169 17.70 23.46 -1.94
N LEU A 170 18.00 24.22 -0.88
CA LEU A 170 18.84 25.42 -0.97
C LEU A 170 20.34 25.09 -0.89
N LYS A 171 20.69 23.98 -0.20
CA LYS A 171 22.08 23.56 -0.06
C LYS A 171 22.56 22.81 -1.31
N ALA A 172 23.80 23.07 -1.70
CA ALA A 172 24.50 22.31 -2.74
C ALA A 172 24.78 20.86 -2.26
N MET A 173 25.05 19.92 -3.19
CA MET A 173 25.27 18.51 -2.86
C MET A 173 26.33 18.31 -1.74
N GLY A 174 27.45 19.01 -1.74
CA GLY A 174 28.46 18.92 -0.70
C GLY A 174 28.08 19.46 0.69
N GLU A 175 26.93 20.12 0.82
CA GLU A 175 26.44 20.74 2.05
C GLU A 175 25.11 20.13 2.53
N ARG A 176 24.51 19.24 1.75
CA ARG A 176 23.21 18.64 2.04
C ARG A 176 23.30 17.62 3.16
N GLU A 177 22.32 17.68 4.05
CA GLU A 177 22.21 16.74 5.17
C GLU A 177 21.59 15.41 4.74
N ILE A 178 22.05 14.34 5.39
CA ILE A 178 21.44 13.02 5.33
C ILE A 178 21.26 12.50 6.75
N TYR A 179 20.04 12.14 7.09
CA TYR A 179 19.65 11.81 8.47
C TYR A 179 19.81 10.32 8.75
N GLY A 180 20.20 10.00 9.99
CA GLY A 180 20.25 8.65 10.53
C GLY A 180 19.90 8.65 12.02
N PRO A 181 19.40 7.52 12.60
CA PRO A 181 18.97 7.48 13.99
C PRO A 181 20.13 7.32 15.00
N TYR A 182 21.36 7.23 14.51
CA TYR A 182 22.54 6.93 15.34
C TYR A 182 23.46 8.14 15.50
N PRO A 183 24.21 8.22 16.62
CA PRO A 183 25.22 9.23 16.83
C PRO A 183 26.28 9.28 15.72
N VAL A 184 26.68 10.48 15.36
CA VAL A 184 27.64 10.75 14.30
C VAL A 184 29.06 10.79 14.85
N ASP A 185 29.94 9.96 14.29
CA ASP A 185 31.40 10.04 14.51
C ASP A 185 32.03 10.88 13.40
N GLN A 186 32.82 11.88 13.76
CA GLN A 186 33.39 12.84 12.80
C GLN A 186 34.31 12.19 11.76
N GLY A 187 35.08 11.17 12.13
CA GLY A 187 35.96 10.48 11.19
C GLY A 187 35.19 9.70 10.14
N ARG A 188 34.17 8.93 10.56
CA ARG A 188 33.29 8.18 9.66
C ARG A 188 32.42 9.09 8.82
N SER A 189 31.93 10.18 9.40
CA SER A 189 31.19 11.19 8.69
C SER A 189 32.00 11.82 7.55
N ALA A 190 33.28 12.11 7.77
CA ALA A 190 34.17 12.62 6.72
C ALA A 190 34.38 11.63 5.59
N ILE A 191 34.44 10.31 5.85
CA ILE A 191 34.53 9.26 4.82
C ILE A 191 33.24 9.20 4.03
N MET A 192 32.10 9.15 4.70
CA MET A 192 30.79 9.12 4.05
C MET A 192 30.55 10.38 3.21
N HIS A 193 30.88 11.55 3.72
CA HIS A 193 30.77 12.82 3.02
C HIS A 193 31.65 12.85 1.75
N SER A 194 32.92 12.43 1.84
CA SER A 194 33.81 12.39 0.68
C SER A 194 33.35 11.46 -0.43
N SER A 195 32.59 10.41 -0.07
CA SER A 195 32.07 9.40 -1.00
C SER A 195 30.71 9.75 -1.57
N SER A 196 29.83 10.31 -0.75
CA SER A 196 28.42 10.56 -1.11
C SER A 196 28.09 12.04 -1.37
N GLY A 197 28.89 12.96 -0.86
CA GLY A 197 28.62 14.40 -0.90
C GLY A 197 27.57 14.86 0.14
N PHE A 198 27.13 13.97 1.05
CA PHE A 198 26.13 14.33 2.08
C PHE A 198 26.78 14.54 3.46
N GLN A 199 26.27 15.50 4.22
CA GLN A 199 26.59 15.71 5.63
C GLN A 199 25.73 14.78 6.49
N GLN A 200 26.35 13.92 7.25
CA GLN A 200 25.63 13.00 8.13
C GLN A 200 25.14 13.72 9.40
N VAL A 201 23.87 13.53 9.73
CA VAL A 201 23.20 14.16 10.89
C VAL A 201 22.40 13.09 11.66
N GLU A 202 22.59 13.06 13.00
CA GLU A 202 21.73 12.24 13.87
C GLU A 202 20.34 12.88 13.97
N SER A 203 19.28 12.09 13.70
CA SER A 203 17.91 12.52 13.94
C SER A 203 16.98 11.35 14.19
N LYS A 204 16.12 11.47 15.20
CA LYS A 204 15.17 10.43 15.61
C LYS A 204 13.90 10.40 14.77
N HIS A 205 13.60 11.43 13.99
CA HIS A 205 12.38 11.46 13.16
C HIS A 205 12.32 10.34 12.12
N LEU A 206 13.46 9.71 11.78
CA LEU A 206 13.46 8.56 10.86
C LEU A 206 12.79 7.29 11.41
N ILE A 207 12.59 7.22 12.73
CA ILE A 207 11.89 6.11 13.37
C ILE A 207 10.45 6.46 13.79
N GLU A 208 9.96 7.64 13.40
CA GLU A 208 8.59 8.09 13.61
C GLU A 208 7.68 7.67 12.46
N SER A 209 6.44 7.29 12.76
CA SER A 209 5.44 6.85 11.76
C SER A 209 5.14 7.94 10.73
N GLU A 210 5.27 9.19 11.12
CA GLU A 210 5.03 10.39 10.32
C GLU A 210 5.92 10.46 9.08
N LEU A 211 7.13 9.90 9.13
CA LEU A 211 7.99 9.74 7.95
C LEU A 211 7.29 8.91 6.85
N CYS A 212 6.70 7.79 7.24
CA CYS A 212 5.98 6.92 6.32
C CYS A 212 4.67 7.57 5.85
N ALA A 213 4.01 8.30 6.74
CA ALA A 213 2.75 8.99 6.46
C ALA A 213 2.85 10.01 5.33
N THR A 214 4.04 10.56 5.05
CA THR A 214 4.24 11.54 3.97
C THR A 214 3.83 11.00 2.60
N CYS A 215 3.99 9.70 2.34
CA CYS A 215 3.56 9.02 1.11
C CYS A 215 2.40 8.05 1.36
N HIS A 216 2.31 7.46 2.57
CA HIS A 216 1.27 6.49 2.93
C HIS A 216 0.04 7.14 3.60
N THR A 217 -0.23 8.41 3.26
CA THR A 217 -1.50 9.10 3.50
C THR A 217 -1.80 9.87 2.22
N LEU A 218 -2.57 9.23 1.34
CA LEU A 218 -2.82 9.70 -0.01
C LEU A 218 -4.29 10.07 -0.18
N TYR A 219 -4.50 11.26 -0.67
CA TYR A 219 -5.77 11.76 -1.15
C TYR A 219 -5.63 12.05 -2.64
N THR A 220 -6.51 11.49 -3.42
CA THR A 220 -6.50 11.62 -4.88
C THR A 220 -7.59 12.58 -5.30
N HIS A 221 -7.31 13.47 -6.25
CA HIS A 221 -8.31 14.36 -6.80
C HIS A 221 -9.35 13.57 -7.61
N THR A 222 -10.62 13.89 -7.41
CA THR A 222 -11.69 13.40 -8.27
C THR A 222 -11.89 14.37 -9.41
N LEU A 223 -11.86 13.86 -10.64
CA LEU A 223 -12.03 14.66 -11.86
C LEU A 223 -13.46 14.55 -12.38
N GLY A 224 -14.00 15.69 -12.81
CA GLY A 224 -15.25 15.77 -13.55
C GLY A 224 -15.05 15.50 -15.05
N PRO A 225 -16.15 15.49 -15.83
CA PRO A 225 -16.13 15.15 -17.25
C PRO A 225 -15.28 16.06 -18.15
N GLU A 226 -14.95 17.27 -17.69
CA GLU A 226 -14.12 18.25 -18.42
C GLU A 226 -12.69 18.32 -17.84
N GLY A 227 -12.31 17.36 -16.97
CA GLY A 227 -11.01 17.32 -16.29
C GLY A 227 -10.89 18.28 -15.10
N GLU A 228 -11.97 18.93 -14.71
CA GLU A 228 -12.02 19.82 -13.54
C GLU A 228 -12.01 19.01 -12.23
N VAL A 229 -11.31 19.51 -11.22
CA VAL A 229 -11.32 18.91 -9.89
C VAL A 229 -12.66 19.16 -9.20
N ILE A 230 -13.45 18.11 -8.99
CA ILE A 230 -14.77 18.16 -8.35
C ILE A 230 -14.78 17.69 -6.89
N GLY A 231 -13.70 17.07 -6.43
CA GLY A 231 -13.57 16.54 -5.08
C GLY A 231 -12.18 16.01 -4.77
N GLU A 232 -12.06 15.45 -3.58
CA GLU A 232 -10.86 14.76 -3.10
C GLU A 232 -11.31 13.47 -2.42
N PHE A 233 -10.59 12.38 -2.67
CA PHE A 233 -10.91 11.04 -2.20
C PHE A 233 -9.75 10.46 -1.36
N PRO A 234 -10.00 9.95 -0.14
CA PRO A 234 -8.98 9.32 0.69
C PRO A 234 -8.63 7.92 0.15
N GLU A 235 -7.78 7.86 -0.87
CA GLU A 235 -7.44 6.62 -1.57
C GLU A 235 -6.80 5.59 -0.65
N GLN A 236 -5.83 6.00 0.15
CA GLN A 236 -5.15 5.13 1.11
C GLN A 236 -4.64 5.93 2.30
N VAL A 237 -5.13 5.58 3.49
CA VAL A 237 -4.86 6.35 4.71
C VAL A 237 -4.46 5.48 5.91
N PRO A 238 -3.54 4.48 5.73
CA PRO A 238 -3.16 3.57 6.82
C PRO A 238 -2.57 4.27 8.04
N TYR A 239 -1.96 5.46 7.87
CA TYR A 239 -1.48 6.26 8.99
C TYR A 239 -2.63 6.78 9.86
N LEU A 240 -3.74 7.24 9.26
CA LEU A 240 -4.91 7.71 10.02
C LEU A 240 -5.60 6.53 10.72
N GLU A 241 -5.68 5.37 10.07
CA GLU A 241 -6.21 4.13 10.67
C GLU A 241 -5.35 3.71 11.88
N TRP A 242 -4.00 3.75 11.75
CA TRP A 242 -3.07 3.47 12.84
C TRP A 242 -3.18 4.51 13.97
N ARG A 243 -3.27 5.78 13.63
CA ARG A 243 -3.43 6.87 14.60
C ARG A 243 -4.70 6.72 15.43
N HIS A 244 -5.76 6.13 14.85
CA HIS A 244 -7.04 5.84 15.51
C HIS A 244 -7.08 4.44 16.15
N SER A 245 -5.93 3.82 16.40
CA SER A 245 -5.80 2.50 17.02
C SER A 245 -5.05 2.56 18.35
N SER A 246 -5.09 1.46 19.12
CA SER A 246 -4.27 1.34 20.34
C SER A 246 -2.78 1.24 20.10
N PHE A 247 -2.35 0.98 18.84
CA PHE A 247 -0.94 0.79 18.49
C PHE A 247 -0.14 2.10 18.46
N VAL A 248 -0.80 3.25 18.33
CA VAL A 248 -0.14 4.57 18.29
C VAL A 248 0.78 4.84 19.49
N ASN A 249 0.49 4.26 20.65
CA ASN A 249 1.26 4.46 21.86
C ASN A 249 2.51 3.59 21.97
N ASP A 250 2.55 2.45 21.26
CA ASP A 250 3.53 1.40 21.51
C ASP A 250 4.36 1.00 20.28
N GLN A 251 3.83 1.17 19.08
CA GLN A 251 4.44 0.61 17.85
C GLN A 251 4.34 1.58 16.67
N SER A 252 5.48 2.00 16.16
CA SER A 252 5.56 2.78 14.92
C SER A 252 5.42 1.89 13.68
N CYS A 253 5.21 2.49 12.51
CA CYS A 253 5.20 1.79 11.23
C CYS A 253 6.49 0.98 11.04
N GLN A 254 7.65 1.58 11.34
CA GLN A 254 8.96 0.95 11.20
C GLN A 254 9.10 -0.30 12.08
N SER A 255 8.51 -0.30 13.29
CA SER A 255 8.64 -1.44 14.23
C SER A 255 8.07 -2.75 13.69
N CYS A 256 7.03 -2.67 12.83
CA CYS A 256 6.41 -3.83 12.19
C CYS A 256 6.97 -4.09 10.78
N HIS A 257 7.12 -3.02 9.96
CA HIS A 257 7.49 -3.15 8.56
C HIS A 257 9.00 -3.20 8.31
N MET A 258 9.82 -2.76 9.28
CA MET A 258 11.29 -2.76 9.25
C MET A 258 11.84 -3.47 10.50
N PRO A 259 11.64 -4.79 10.66
CA PRO A 259 11.96 -5.49 11.89
C PRO A 259 13.44 -5.37 12.26
N VAL A 260 13.69 -5.28 13.55
CA VAL A 260 15.03 -5.16 14.11
C VAL A 260 15.82 -6.45 13.92
N VAL A 261 17.09 -6.32 13.53
CA VAL A 261 18.08 -7.42 13.53
C VAL A 261 18.35 -7.81 14.98
N GLN A 262 18.25 -9.10 15.29
CA GLN A 262 18.40 -9.60 16.66
C GLN A 262 19.85 -9.63 17.16
N ASP A 263 20.80 -9.37 16.28
CA ASP A 263 22.24 -9.33 16.56
C ASP A 263 22.78 -7.89 16.50
N SER A 264 23.95 -7.69 17.07
CA SER A 264 24.71 -6.44 16.89
C SER A 264 25.46 -6.47 15.56
N VAL A 265 25.17 -5.53 14.66
CA VAL A 265 25.76 -5.48 13.32
C VAL A 265 26.28 -4.09 12.97
N PRO A 266 27.32 -3.98 12.13
CA PRO A 266 27.73 -2.69 11.59
C PRO A 266 26.67 -2.18 10.60
N ILE A 267 26.54 -0.86 10.47
CA ILE A 267 25.69 -0.22 9.44
C ILE A 267 26.48 0.11 8.17
N SER A 268 27.76 -0.15 8.15
CA SER A 268 28.67 0.06 7.03
C SER A 268 29.76 -1.01 7.03
N SER A 269 30.11 -1.55 5.86
CA SER A 269 31.26 -2.43 5.68
C SER A 269 32.59 -1.68 5.77
N VAL A 270 32.58 -0.35 5.68
CA VAL A 270 33.77 0.52 5.79
C VAL A 270 33.82 1.09 7.20
N TRP A 271 34.65 0.49 8.04
CA TRP A 271 34.89 0.91 9.43
C TRP A 271 33.63 1.06 10.29
N GLY A 272 32.59 0.28 9.97
CA GLY A 272 31.35 0.25 10.74
C GLY A 272 31.59 -0.37 12.14
N GLU A 273 31.03 0.26 13.18
CA GLU A 273 30.93 -0.36 14.50
C GLU A 273 29.63 -1.15 14.61
N PRO A 274 29.66 -2.34 15.25
CA PRO A 274 28.47 -3.07 15.59
C PRO A 274 27.50 -2.23 16.44
N ARG A 275 26.23 -2.23 16.07
CA ARG A 275 25.15 -1.52 16.75
C ARG A 275 24.02 -2.50 17.01
N ALA A 276 23.38 -2.34 18.15
CA ALA A 276 22.08 -2.97 18.42
C ALA A 276 20.96 -2.21 17.71
N ASP A 277 19.81 -2.82 17.66
CA ASP A 277 18.55 -2.21 17.17
C ASP A 277 18.61 -1.70 15.72
N VAL A 278 19.38 -2.37 14.87
CA VAL A 278 19.46 -2.04 13.45
C VAL A 278 18.21 -2.57 12.74
N SER A 279 17.43 -1.66 12.15
CA SER A 279 16.23 -2.01 11.41
C SER A 279 16.57 -2.51 10.01
N ARG A 280 15.96 -3.64 9.62
CA ARG A 280 16.03 -4.15 8.24
C ARG A 280 15.26 -3.24 7.29
N HIS A 281 15.83 -3.01 6.12
CA HIS A 281 15.18 -2.23 5.05
C HIS A 281 14.31 -3.12 4.13
N SER A 282 13.64 -4.12 4.73
CA SER A 282 12.81 -5.08 3.99
C SER A 282 11.42 -4.56 3.64
N PHE A 283 10.93 -3.52 4.33
CA PHE A 283 9.64 -2.89 4.09
C PHE A 283 8.52 -3.92 3.86
N ARG A 284 8.37 -4.84 4.82
CA ARG A 284 7.38 -5.92 4.73
C ARG A 284 5.99 -5.34 4.60
N GLY A 285 5.25 -5.79 3.62
CA GLY A 285 3.89 -5.35 3.36
C GLY A 285 3.01 -6.54 3.03
N ALA A 286 2.13 -6.39 2.03
CA ALA A 286 1.21 -7.43 1.62
C ALA A 286 1.24 -7.72 0.10
N ASN A 287 2.22 -7.18 -0.64
CA ASN A 287 2.27 -7.24 -2.10
C ASN A 287 3.03 -8.47 -2.63
N PHE A 288 2.90 -9.64 -1.98
CA PHE A 288 3.59 -10.87 -2.38
C PHE A 288 3.34 -11.25 -3.84
N PHE A 289 2.12 -11.01 -4.35
CA PHE A 289 1.73 -11.33 -5.73
C PHE A 289 2.46 -10.44 -6.73
N MET A 290 2.53 -9.12 -6.47
CA MET A 290 3.29 -8.21 -7.33
C MET A 290 4.80 -8.50 -7.28
N MET A 291 5.34 -8.81 -6.10
CA MET A 291 6.74 -9.23 -5.97
C MET A 291 7.02 -10.52 -6.75
N SER A 292 6.08 -11.47 -6.76
CA SER A 292 6.17 -12.70 -7.57
C SER A 292 6.13 -12.40 -9.06
N MET A 293 5.29 -11.46 -9.49
CA MET A 293 5.19 -11.00 -10.87
C MET A 293 6.47 -10.29 -11.31
N LEU A 294 7.00 -9.38 -10.50
CA LEU A 294 8.29 -8.72 -10.70
C LEU A 294 9.43 -9.74 -10.83
N ASN A 295 9.45 -10.78 -10.01
CA ASN A 295 10.48 -11.82 -10.08
C ASN A 295 10.34 -12.68 -11.34
N ARG A 296 9.12 -13.03 -11.75
CA ARG A 296 8.86 -13.84 -12.95
C ARG A 296 9.23 -13.10 -14.24
N TYR A 297 8.88 -11.82 -14.34
CA TYR A 297 9.09 -10.98 -15.52
C TYR A 297 10.24 -9.98 -15.35
N ARG A 298 11.22 -10.35 -14.52
CA ARG A 298 12.31 -9.48 -14.05
C ARG A 298 13.14 -8.81 -15.15
N ASP A 299 13.42 -9.55 -16.22
CA ASP A 299 14.25 -9.06 -17.32
C ASP A 299 13.49 -7.99 -18.13
N GLU A 300 12.19 -8.19 -18.35
CA GLU A 300 11.33 -7.25 -19.05
C GLU A 300 11.05 -5.99 -18.20
N LEU A 301 10.90 -6.17 -16.88
CA LEU A 301 10.60 -5.10 -15.94
C LEU A 301 11.86 -4.41 -15.38
N GLY A 302 13.06 -4.91 -15.69
CA GLY A 302 14.33 -4.32 -15.26
C GLY A 302 14.58 -4.44 -13.76
N VAL A 303 14.14 -5.53 -13.12
CA VAL A 303 14.33 -5.78 -11.68
C VAL A 303 15.79 -6.06 -11.37
N LYS A 304 16.39 -5.25 -10.51
CA LYS A 304 17.82 -5.32 -10.14
C LYS A 304 18.13 -6.41 -9.10
N ALA A 305 17.18 -6.74 -8.23
CA ALA A 305 17.36 -7.78 -7.22
C ALA A 305 17.56 -9.16 -7.84
N LEU A 306 18.35 -10.04 -7.26
CA LEU A 306 18.54 -11.41 -7.75
C LEU A 306 17.25 -12.25 -7.52
N PRO A 307 17.01 -13.31 -8.31
CA PRO A 307 15.81 -14.16 -8.14
C PRO A 307 15.65 -14.71 -6.72
N GLN A 308 16.75 -15.14 -6.10
CA GLN A 308 16.74 -15.67 -4.73
C GLN A 308 16.48 -14.60 -3.66
N GLU A 309 16.89 -13.35 -3.88
CA GLU A 309 16.58 -12.23 -3.00
C GLU A 309 15.09 -11.90 -3.05
N MET A 310 14.52 -11.85 -4.26
CA MET A 310 13.07 -11.70 -4.45
C MET A 310 12.30 -12.83 -3.79
N ASN A 311 12.69 -14.09 -3.99
CA ASN A 311 12.04 -15.23 -3.33
C ASN A 311 12.09 -15.13 -1.80
N THR A 312 13.24 -14.73 -1.24
CA THR A 312 13.39 -14.51 0.20
C THR A 312 12.45 -13.41 0.71
N ALA A 313 12.36 -12.29 -0.02
CA ALA A 313 11.46 -11.18 0.34
C ALA A 313 9.98 -11.59 0.21
N ILE A 314 9.59 -12.34 -0.82
CA ILE A 314 8.24 -12.90 -0.99
C ILE A 314 7.89 -13.80 0.19
N ASN A 315 8.77 -14.77 0.53
CA ASN A 315 8.54 -15.71 1.63
C ASN A 315 8.41 -14.97 2.97
N ARG A 316 9.27 -13.99 3.26
CA ARG A 316 9.18 -13.15 4.47
C ARG A 316 7.88 -12.34 4.52
N THR A 317 7.38 -11.89 3.37
CA THR A 317 6.10 -11.17 3.27
C THR A 317 4.93 -12.11 3.56
N VAL A 318 4.92 -13.31 2.98
CA VAL A 318 3.89 -14.32 3.22
C VAL A 318 3.91 -14.78 4.69
N ASP A 319 5.09 -15.07 5.24
CA ASP A 319 5.24 -15.44 6.65
C ASP A 319 4.72 -14.34 7.60
N HIS A 320 5.02 -13.07 7.30
CA HIS A 320 4.49 -11.94 8.07
C HIS A 320 2.96 -11.86 7.99
N LEU A 321 2.38 -12.03 6.81
CA LEU A 321 0.93 -12.08 6.62
C LEU A 321 0.30 -13.21 7.43
N GLN A 322 0.86 -14.41 7.38
CA GLN A 322 0.32 -15.60 8.05
C GLN A 322 0.48 -15.57 9.58
N THR A 323 1.50 -14.89 10.10
CA THR A 323 1.82 -14.93 11.53
C THR A 323 1.45 -13.66 12.30
N LYS A 324 1.23 -12.51 11.60
CA LYS A 324 1.10 -11.19 12.23
C LYS A 324 -0.13 -10.38 11.81
N SER A 325 -0.91 -10.84 10.82
CA SER A 325 -2.01 -10.02 10.29
C SER A 325 -3.36 -10.33 10.91
N ALA A 326 -3.71 -11.61 11.09
CA ALA A 326 -5.03 -12.00 11.58
C ALA A 326 -5.03 -13.34 12.30
N ARG A 327 -6.13 -13.63 13.00
CA ARG A 327 -6.50 -14.93 13.55
C ARG A 327 -7.97 -15.20 13.27
N ILE A 328 -8.31 -16.45 12.92
CA ILE A 328 -9.69 -16.90 12.79
C ILE A 328 -9.95 -18.05 13.77
N VAL A 329 -11.12 -18.04 14.41
CA VAL A 329 -11.52 -19.06 15.38
C VAL A 329 -13.00 -19.39 15.18
N ILE A 330 -13.38 -20.66 15.24
CA ILE A 330 -14.76 -21.08 15.44
C ILE A 330 -14.99 -21.12 16.96
N GLU A 331 -15.68 -20.09 17.50
CA GLU A 331 -15.93 -19.96 18.94
C GLU A 331 -16.98 -20.96 19.44
N HIS A 332 -17.98 -21.27 18.60
CA HIS A 332 -19.03 -22.25 18.88
C HIS A 332 -19.48 -22.93 17.59
N ALA A 333 -19.82 -24.22 17.68
CA ALA A 333 -20.50 -24.92 16.59
C ALA A 333 -21.39 -26.02 17.14
N GLU A 334 -22.60 -26.14 16.59
CA GLU A 334 -23.59 -27.15 16.99
C GLU A 334 -24.47 -27.59 15.83
N ILE A 335 -25.08 -28.78 15.97
CA ILE A 335 -26.15 -29.25 15.09
C ILE A 335 -27.49 -29.00 15.82
N SER A 336 -28.38 -28.25 15.20
CA SER A 336 -29.70 -27.93 15.73
C SER A 336 -30.79 -28.34 14.72
N GLY A 337 -31.35 -29.53 14.91
CA GLY A 337 -32.33 -30.09 13.97
C GLY A 337 -31.68 -30.46 12.61
N ASP A 338 -32.08 -29.79 11.56
CA ASP A 338 -31.53 -29.92 10.20
C ASP A 338 -30.52 -28.79 9.85
N GLU A 339 -30.14 -27.99 10.83
CA GLU A 339 -29.20 -26.89 10.65
C GLU A 339 -27.87 -27.13 11.37
N VAL A 340 -26.77 -26.69 10.76
CA VAL A 340 -25.47 -26.50 11.39
C VAL A 340 -25.31 -25.02 11.68
N ILE A 341 -25.04 -24.70 12.94
CA ILE A 341 -24.77 -23.32 13.41
C ILE A 341 -23.30 -23.25 13.80
N ALA A 342 -22.58 -22.25 13.28
CA ALA A 342 -21.20 -22.00 13.66
C ALA A 342 -20.94 -20.50 13.84
N ASP A 343 -20.46 -20.11 15.02
CA ASP A 343 -20.03 -18.75 15.33
C ASP A 343 -18.53 -18.62 15.05
N VAL A 344 -18.18 -17.72 14.14
CA VAL A 344 -16.81 -17.49 13.68
C VAL A 344 -16.35 -16.10 14.10
N ALA A 345 -15.19 -16.02 14.73
CA ALA A 345 -14.55 -14.78 15.11
C ALA A 345 -13.26 -14.55 14.31
N ILE A 346 -13.06 -13.33 13.83
CA ILE A 346 -11.85 -12.91 13.10
C ILE A 346 -11.22 -11.75 13.86
N GLU A 347 -9.98 -11.93 14.31
CA GLU A 347 -9.20 -10.89 14.98
C GLU A 347 -8.25 -10.23 13.99
N ASN A 348 -8.24 -8.89 13.94
CA ASN A 348 -7.20 -8.12 13.27
C ASN A 348 -6.03 -7.87 14.23
N LEU A 349 -4.85 -8.37 13.89
CA LEU A 349 -3.61 -8.21 14.66
C LEU A 349 -2.74 -7.05 14.15
N ALA A 350 -3.09 -6.45 13.00
CA ALA A 350 -2.37 -5.30 12.45
C ALA A 350 -2.74 -3.99 13.15
N GLY A 351 -1.85 -3.01 13.08
CA GLY A 351 -2.05 -1.69 13.66
C GLY A 351 -2.97 -0.75 12.86
N HIS A 352 -3.52 -1.22 11.76
CA HIS A 352 -4.40 -0.51 10.84
C HIS A 352 -5.50 -1.44 10.36
N LYS A 353 -6.44 -0.99 9.53
CA LYS A 353 -7.43 -1.87 8.94
C LYS A 353 -6.78 -3.03 8.16
N LEU A 354 -7.47 -4.16 8.05
CA LEU A 354 -7.04 -5.31 7.28
C LEU A 354 -8.15 -5.75 6.30
N PRO A 355 -7.88 -5.69 4.98
CA PRO A 355 -6.70 -5.10 4.36
C PRO A 355 -6.65 -3.56 4.50
N THR A 356 -5.49 -2.95 4.21
CA THR A 356 -5.33 -1.49 4.23
C THR A 356 -4.69 -0.97 2.94
N ALA A 357 -4.59 0.35 2.84
CA ALA A 357 -4.04 1.10 1.74
C ALA A 357 -4.88 0.95 0.45
N TYR A 358 -4.26 0.63 -0.68
CA TYR A 358 -4.89 0.65 -2.00
C TYR A 358 -6.17 -0.21 -2.07
N PRO A 359 -7.28 0.31 -2.58
CA PRO A 359 -8.61 -0.32 -2.47
C PRO A 359 -8.82 -1.57 -3.31
N SER A 360 -7.85 -1.99 -4.12
CA SER A 360 -7.91 -3.28 -4.84
C SER A 360 -7.81 -4.51 -3.95
N ARG A 361 -7.46 -4.33 -2.67
CA ARG A 361 -7.17 -5.40 -1.72
C ARG A 361 -8.43 -5.92 -1.07
N ARG A 362 -8.51 -7.25 -0.91
CA ARG A 362 -9.60 -7.90 -0.18
C ARG A 362 -9.12 -9.04 0.70
N THR A 363 -9.87 -9.30 1.76
CA THR A 363 -9.73 -10.44 2.65
C THR A 363 -11.10 -11.09 2.77
N TRP A 364 -11.20 -12.42 2.75
CA TRP A 364 -12.51 -13.09 2.83
C TRP A 364 -12.43 -14.42 3.56
N ILE A 365 -13.58 -14.93 3.96
CA ILE A 365 -13.70 -16.23 4.61
C ILE A 365 -14.06 -17.27 3.55
N HIS A 366 -13.27 -18.34 3.48
CA HIS A 366 -13.63 -19.59 2.83
C HIS A 366 -14.13 -20.54 3.92
N PHE A 367 -15.43 -20.83 3.91
CA PHE A 367 -16.08 -21.65 4.92
C PHE A 367 -16.60 -22.94 4.29
N THR A 368 -16.31 -24.11 4.91
CA THR A 368 -16.73 -25.41 4.41
C THR A 368 -17.28 -26.30 5.52
N ILE A 369 -18.32 -27.08 5.18
CA ILE A 369 -18.81 -28.19 5.99
C ILE A 369 -18.66 -29.47 5.18
N THR A 370 -18.01 -30.48 5.73
CA THR A 370 -17.82 -31.78 5.08
C THR A 370 -18.33 -32.91 5.96
N ASP A 371 -18.79 -34.00 5.33
CA ASP A 371 -19.13 -35.25 6.03
C ASP A 371 -17.87 -36.04 6.38
N GLN A 372 -18.05 -37.20 7.03
CA GLN A 372 -16.97 -38.12 7.40
C GLN A 372 -16.21 -38.71 6.19
N ASP A 373 -16.82 -38.74 5.01
CA ASP A 373 -16.24 -39.28 3.79
C ASP A 373 -15.51 -38.16 2.98
N GLY A 374 -15.53 -36.93 3.47
CA GLY A 374 -14.91 -35.76 2.87
C GLY A 374 -15.75 -35.09 1.78
N ASN A 375 -17.03 -35.47 1.62
CA ASN A 375 -17.92 -34.81 0.68
C ASN A 375 -18.31 -33.43 1.25
N LYS A 376 -18.27 -32.40 0.41
CA LYS A 376 -18.71 -31.07 0.77
C LYS A 376 -20.23 -31.03 0.85
N LEU A 377 -20.74 -30.62 2.01
CA LEU A 377 -22.16 -30.39 2.25
C LEU A 377 -22.54 -28.91 2.13
N PHE A 378 -21.57 -28.04 2.34
CA PHE A 378 -21.67 -26.59 2.15
C PHE A 378 -20.30 -26.00 1.86
N GLU A 379 -20.23 -25.02 0.95
CA GLU A 379 -19.01 -24.27 0.66
C GLU A 379 -19.36 -22.83 0.25
N SER A 380 -18.80 -21.85 0.95
CA SER A 380 -18.90 -20.42 0.62
C SER A 380 -17.49 -19.83 0.47
N GLY A 381 -17.28 -19.00 -0.55
CA GLY A 381 -16.03 -18.25 -0.73
C GLY A 381 -14.85 -19.03 -1.30
N SER A 382 -15.08 -20.12 -2.08
CA SER A 382 -13.98 -20.85 -2.73
C SER A 382 -13.35 -20.02 -3.84
N ILE A 383 -12.00 -20.05 -3.91
CA ILE A 383 -11.26 -19.33 -4.95
C ILE A 383 -11.16 -20.15 -6.23
N GLN A 384 -11.34 -19.49 -7.37
CA GLN A 384 -11.23 -20.08 -8.69
C GLN A 384 -9.81 -19.87 -9.28
N PRO A 385 -9.38 -20.69 -10.27
CA PRO A 385 -8.06 -20.57 -10.89
C PRO A 385 -7.78 -19.21 -11.56
N ASP A 386 -8.81 -18.47 -11.94
CA ASP A 386 -8.69 -17.13 -12.52
C ASP A 386 -8.58 -16.01 -11.47
N GLY A 387 -8.63 -16.36 -10.18
CA GLY A 387 -8.55 -15.43 -9.05
C GLY A 387 -9.90 -14.87 -8.61
N SER A 388 -11.03 -15.28 -9.22
CA SER A 388 -12.37 -14.94 -8.75
C SER A 388 -12.78 -15.78 -7.54
N ILE A 389 -13.77 -15.30 -6.78
CA ILE A 389 -14.35 -15.99 -5.63
C ILE A 389 -15.75 -16.45 -6.01
N THR A 390 -16.04 -17.74 -5.83
CA THR A 390 -17.38 -18.29 -6.05
C THR A 390 -18.37 -17.65 -5.09
N GLY A 391 -19.50 -17.20 -5.61
CA GLY A 391 -20.53 -16.52 -4.85
C GLY A 391 -20.34 -15.00 -4.77
N ASN A 392 -19.16 -14.46 -5.04
CA ASN A 392 -18.93 -13.02 -4.96
C ASN A 392 -19.63 -12.25 -6.08
N ASP A 393 -20.59 -11.42 -5.71
CA ASP A 393 -21.36 -10.56 -6.60
C ASP A 393 -20.48 -9.65 -7.45
N ASN A 394 -19.47 -9.01 -6.88
CA ASN A 394 -18.59 -8.08 -7.59
C ASN A 394 -17.73 -8.78 -8.66
N ASP A 395 -17.32 -10.03 -8.43
CA ASP A 395 -16.59 -10.81 -9.44
C ASP A 395 -17.48 -11.20 -10.62
N GLN A 396 -18.78 -11.41 -10.38
CA GLN A 396 -19.76 -11.72 -11.41
C GLN A 396 -20.25 -10.49 -12.18
N ASN A 397 -20.50 -9.39 -11.45
CA ASN A 397 -21.06 -8.15 -12.00
C ASN A 397 -20.36 -6.94 -11.40
N SER A 398 -19.74 -6.12 -12.25
CA SER A 398 -18.95 -4.95 -11.83
C SER A 398 -19.75 -3.86 -11.10
N SER A 399 -21.08 -3.86 -11.21
CA SER A 399 -21.95 -2.89 -10.52
C SER A 399 -22.50 -3.38 -9.19
N MET A 400 -22.19 -4.62 -8.80
CA MET A 400 -22.65 -5.26 -7.55
C MET A 400 -21.48 -5.48 -6.59
N TYR A 401 -21.80 -5.78 -5.34
CA TYR A 401 -20.81 -6.14 -4.30
C TYR A 401 -21.50 -6.83 -3.13
N GLU A 402 -20.75 -7.71 -2.43
CA GLU A 402 -21.22 -8.33 -1.20
C GLU A 402 -21.46 -7.29 -0.09
N PRO A 403 -22.57 -7.37 0.64
CA PRO A 403 -22.72 -6.58 1.85
C PRO A 403 -21.75 -7.06 2.95
N HIS A 404 -21.81 -6.46 4.13
CA HIS A 404 -21.26 -7.06 5.32
C HIS A 404 -22.33 -7.92 5.98
N TYR A 405 -22.03 -9.18 6.25
CA TYR A 405 -22.93 -10.16 6.83
C TYR A 405 -22.69 -10.33 8.33
N ALA A 406 -23.73 -10.28 9.14
CA ALA A 406 -23.72 -10.76 10.52
C ALA A 406 -24.10 -12.25 10.61
N GLU A 407 -24.93 -12.75 9.66
CA GLU A 407 -25.30 -14.15 9.50
C GLU A 407 -25.28 -14.53 8.01
N LEU A 408 -24.73 -15.71 7.69
CA LEU A 408 -24.68 -16.30 6.35
C LEU A 408 -25.45 -17.62 6.34
N THR A 409 -26.27 -17.83 5.29
CA THR A 409 -27.20 -18.96 5.20
C THR A 409 -27.08 -19.72 3.88
N ALA A 410 -26.44 -19.15 2.85
CA ALA A 410 -26.37 -19.69 1.50
C ALA A 410 -24.91 -19.72 0.97
N GLU A 411 -24.65 -20.58 -0.02
CA GLU A 411 -23.31 -20.75 -0.60
C GLU A 411 -22.86 -19.53 -1.44
N ASP A 412 -23.80 -18.74 -1.91
CA ASP A 412 -23.56 -17.49 -2.66
C ASP A 412 -23.45 -16.24 -1.78
N GLU A 413 -23.59 -16.38 -0.46
CA GLU A 413 -23.26 -15.36 0.51
C GLU A 413 -21.78 -15.52 0.94
N VAL A 414 -20.94 -14.50 0.67
CA VAL A 414 -19.51 -14.54 1.01
C VAL A 414 -19.13 -13.34 1.86
N GLN A 415 -18.62 -13.58 3.07
CA GLN A 415 -18.08 -12.48 3.88
C GLN A 415 -16.75 -12.00 3.32
N ILE A 416 -16.75 -10.81 2.72
CA ILE A 416 -15.58 -10.15 2.13
C ILE A 416 -15.31 -8.83 2.85
N TYR A 417 -14.11 -8.66 3.36
CA TYR A 417 -13.61 -7.43 3.97
C TYR A 417 -12.83 -6.64 2.93
N GLU A 418 -13.39 -5.52 2.50
CA GLU A 418 -12.87 -4.73 1.38
C GLU A 418 -13.41 -3.29 1.41
N ALA A 419 -12.93 -2.47 0.51
CA ALA A 419 -13.47 -1.15 0.22
C ALA A 419 -14.06 -1.14 -1.20
N ILE A 420 -15.30 -0.67 -1.34
CA ILE A 420 -15.98 -0.48 -2.64
C ILE A 420 -16.17 1.01 -2.87
N LEU A 421 -15.70 1.47 -4.02
CA LEU A 421 -15.73 2.86 -4.45
C LEU A 421 -16.97 3.17 -5.28
N ALA A 422 -17.47 4.39 -5.16
CA ALA A 422 -18.48 4.92 -6.06
C ALA A 422 -18.07 6.25 -6.67
N ASP A 423 -18.52 6.46 -7.91
CA ASP A 423 -18.39 7.72 -8.64
C ASP A 423 -19.42 8.78 -8.19
N GLN A 424 -19.44 9.92 -8.87
CA GLN A 424 -20.37 11.01 -8.61
C GLN A 424 -21.85 10.64 -8.82
N HIS A 425 -22.15 9.60 -9.59
CA HIS A 425 -23.51 9.11 -9.85
C HIS A 425 -23.93 8.03 -8.85
N GLY A 426 -23.00 7.56 -8.02
CA GLY A 426 -23.21 6.46 -7.07
C GLY A 426 -22.99 5.07 -7.65
N GLU A 427 -22.45 4.99 -8.87
CA GLU A 427 -22.13 3.74 -9.55
C GLU A 427 -20.79 3.19 -9.03
N VAL A 428 -20.68 1.85 -8.91
CA VAL A 428 -19.46 1.18 -8.49
C VAL A 428 -18.34 1.45 -9.50
N THR A 429 -17.19 1.89 -9.01
CA THR A 429 -16.01 2.17 -9.85
C THR A 429 -14.73 1.58 -9.27
N THR A 430 -13.74 1.33 -10.13
CA THR A 430 -12.35 1.07 -9.77
C THR A 430 -11.43 2.17 -10.28
N GLY A 431 -11.96 3.27 -10.87
CA GLY A 431 -11.24 4.47 -11.25
C GLY A 431 -10.98 5.34 -10.05
N LEU A 432 -9.72 5.66 -9.78
CA LEU A 432 -9.34 6.48 -8.64
C LEU A 432 -9.73 7.94 -8.85
N LEU A 433 -9.54 8.45 -10.07
CA LEU A 433 -9.86 9.82 -10.41
C LEU A 433 -11.36 10.05 -10.66
N THR A 434 -12.16 8.98 -10.75
CA THR A 434 -13.63 9.05 -10.83
C THR A 434 -14.31 8.80 -9.49
N ALA A 435 -13.61 8.18 -8.53
CA ALA A 435 -14.15 7.88 -7.20
C ALA A 435 -14.31 9.14 -6.36
N ILE A 436 -15.46 9.25 -5.66
CA ILE A 436 -15.71 10.35 -4.71
C ILE A 436 -15.95 9.89 -3.28
N ARG A 437 -16.25 8.61 -3.07
CA ARG A 437 -16.50 8.06 -1.74
C ARG A 437 -16.43 6.54 -1.71
N TYR A 438 -16.29 6.01 -0.52
CA TYR A 438 -16.58 4.61 -0.22
C TYR A 438 -18.08 4.40 0.02
N ILE A 439 -18.67 3.39 -0.63
CA ILE A 439 -20.05 2.93 -0.36
C ILE A 439 -20.06 1.70 0.54
N LYS A 440 -18.96 0.95 0.55
CA LYS A 440 -18.65 -0.10 1.53
C LYS A 440 -17.21 0.10 2.01
N ASP A 441 -16.99 0.10 3.30
CA ASP A 441 -15.70 -0.09 3.96
C ASP A 441 -15.92 -0.88 5.24
N ASN A 442 -15.87 -2.20 5.10
CA ASN A 442 -15.96 -3.16 6.20
C ASN A 442 -14.61 -3.85 6.46
N ARG A 443 -13.50 -3.24 6.05
CA ARG A 443 -12.17 -3.77 6.34
C ARG A 443 -12.00 -3.96 7.85
N LEU A 444 -11.46 -5.10 8.28
CA LEU A 444 -11.31 -5.45 9.70
C LEU A 444 -10.60 -4.34 10.46
N LEU A 445 -11.22 -3.86 11.53
CA LEU A 445 -10.75 -2.72 12.30
C LEU A 445 -9.55 -3.10 13.19
N PRO A 446 -8.55 -2.24 13.37
CA PRO A 446 -7.46 -2.50 14.30
C PRO A 446 -7.94 -2.43 15.76
N ARG A 447 -7.20 -3.06 16.66
CA ARG A 447 -7.51 -3.01 18.10
C ARG A 447 -7.55 -1.58 18.62
N GLY A 448 -8.62 -1.22 19.35
CA GLY A 448 -8.84 0.11 19.91
C GLY A 448 -9.52 1.10 18.97
N PHE A 449 -9.82 0.70 17.75
CA PHE A 449 -10.58 1.53 16.81
C PHE A 449 -12.02 1.70 17.31
N ASP A 450 -12.47 2.95 17.42
CA ASP A 450 -13.85 3.28 17.80
C ASP A 450 -14.61 3.81 16.58
N LYS A 451 -15.61 3.05 16.10
CA LYS A 451 -16.44 3.43 14.94
C LYS A 451 -17.18 4.75 15.14
N SER A 452 -17.53 5.09 16.38
CA SER A 452 -18.35 6.27 16.69
C SER A 452 -17.58 7.58 16.67
N THR A 453 -16.26 7.52 16.82
CA THR A 453 -15.36 8.68 16.86
C THR A 453 -14.39 8.74 15.68
N ALA A 454 -14.45 7.77 14.77
CA ALA A 454 -13.61 7.72 13.59
C ALA A 454 -13.88 8.92 12.67
N GLU A 455 -12.81 9.55 12.20
CA GLU A 455 -12.87 10.59 11.17
C GLU A 455 -13.50 10.04 9.87
N ASP A 456 -14.11 10.88 9.07
CA ASP A 456 -14.84 10.49 7.86
C ASP A 456 -13.99 9.68 6.88
N ASP A 457 -12.70 10.02 6.75
CA ASP A 457 -11.72 9.39 5.87
C ASP A 457 -11.42 7.91 6.20
N ILE A 458 -11.67 7.52 7.46
CA ILE A 458 -11.45 6.15 7.96
C ILE A 458 -12.73 5.50 8.49
N ALA A 459 -13.88 6.16 8.32
CA ALA A 459 -15.14 5.65 8.85
C ALA A 459 -15.55 4.31 8.20
N VAL A 460 -16.26 3.49 8.96
CA VAL A 460 -16.92 2.28 8.45
C VAL A 460 -18.09 2.68 7.56
N ARG A 461 -18.22 2.03 6.39
CA ARG A 461 -19.28 2.30 5.42
C ARG A 461 -20.10 1.05 5.12
N GLY A 462 -21.35 1.26 4.75
CA GLY A 462 -22.30 0.18 4.47
C GLY A 462 -22.86 -0.46 5.74
N SER A 463 -23.37 -1.71 5.61
CA SER A 463 -24.07 -2.43 6.71
C SER A 463 -23.21 -2.69 7.95
N ALA A 464 -21.89 -2.79 7.81
CA ALA A 464 -20.94 -2.97 8.91
C ALA A 464 -21.00 -1.85 9.97
N GLY A 465 -21.41 -0.64 9.57
CA GLY A 465 -21.59 0.47 10.52
C GLY A 465 -22.58 0.18 11.63
N ASN A 466 -23.63 -0.58 11.33
CA ASN A 466 -24.71 -0.94 12.25
C ASN A 466 -24.52 -2.30 12.93
N ASP A 467 -23.50 -3.08 12.54
CA ASP A 467 -23.22 -4.37 13.17
C ASP A 467 -22.49 -4.17 14.51
N GLU A 468 -23.13 -4.58 15.60
CA GLU A 468 -22.57 -4.50 16.96
C GLU A 468 -21.43 -5.50 17.18
N ASN A 469 -21.34 -6.55 16.37
CA ASN A 469 -20.28 -7.57 16.45
C ASN A 469 -19.02 -7.16 15.70
N PHE A 470 -19.14 -6.21 14.74
CA PHE A 470 -18.01 -5.63 14.01
C PHE A 470 -17.39 -4.49 14.82
N GLN A 471 -16.33 -4.79 15.57
CA GLN A 471 -15.71 -3.88 16.54
C GLN A 471 -14.20 -3.72 16.31
N GLY A 472 -13.60 -2.75 16.99
CA GLY A 472 -12.15 -2.55 16.99
C GLY A 472 -11.38 -3.79 17.46
N GLY A 473 -10.65 -4.40 16.54
CA GLY A 473 -9.85 -5.60 16.73
C GLY A 473 -10.53 -6.92 16.41
N ILE A 474 -11.85 -6.95 16.23
CA ILE A 474 -12.57 -8.23 16.05
C ILE A 474 -13.87 -8.06 15.27
N ASP A 475 -14.20 -9.08 14.47
CA ASP A 475 -15.53 -9.29 13.92
C ASP A 475 -16.07 -10.67 14.30
N ARG A 476 -17.38 -10.78 14.54
CA ARG A 476 -18.07 -12.04 14.83
C ARG A 476 -19.28 -12.18 13.95
N LEU A 477 -19.35 -13.31 13.26
CA LEU A 477 -20.46 -13.62 12.37
C LEU A 477 -20.90 -15.07 12.57
N ARG A 478 -22.12 -15.38 12.11
CA ARG A 478 -22.74 -16.69 12.24
C ARG A 478 -22.98 -17.32 10.88
N TYR A 479 -22.56 -18.55 10.72
CA TYR A 479 -23.05 -19.44 9.66
C TYR A 479 -24.23 -20.26 10.21
N ARG A 480 -25.38 -20.18 9.55
CA ARG A 480 -26.57 -21.00 9.81
C ARG A 480 -26.94 -21.74 8.54
N VAL A 481 -26.48 -22.96 8.45
CA VAL A 481 -26.51 -23.74 7.20
C VAL A 481 -27.49 -24.89 7.33
N LYS A 482 -28.47 -24.92 6.44
CA LYS A 482 -29.41 -26.05 6.38
C LYS A 482 -28.81 -27.20 5.60
N ILE A 483 -28.77 -28.40 6.24
CA ILE A 483 -28.23 -29.62 5.64
C ILE A 483 -29.32 -30.68 5.57
N ASN A 484 -29.69 -31.07 4.36
CA ASN A 484 -30.84 -31.97 4.11
C ASN A 484 -30.63 -33.42 4.59
N GLU A 485 -29.40 -33.90 4.68
CA GLU A 485 -29.07 -35.25 5.12
C GLU A 485 -27.84 -35.23 6.02
N LEU A 486 -28.05 -35.07 7.33
CA LEU A 486 -26.99 -35.20 8.34
C LEU A 486 -26.65 -36.68 8.54
N LYS A 487 -25.48 -37.12 8.08
CA LYS A 487 -25.00 -38.51 8.23
C LYS A 487 -23.62 -38.51 8.88
N GLY A 488 -23.57 -38.91 10.16
CA GLY A 488 -22.32 -39.09 10.89
C GLY A 488 -21.65 -37.77 11.31
N PRO A 489 -20.40 -37.85 11.77
CA PRO A 489 -19.62 -36.71 12.19
C PRO A 489 -19.38 -35.71 11.04
N LEU A 490 -19.45 -34.43 11.37
CA LEU A 490 -19.17 -33.33 10.44
C LEU A 490 -17.84 -32.67 10.77
N SER A 491 -17.20 -32.11 9.76
CA SER A 491 -16.02 -31.27 9.91
C SER A 491 -16.28 -29.88 9.35
N ILE A 492 -16.11 -28.86 10.17
CA ILE A 492 -16.25 -27.45 9.80
C ILE A 492 -14.87 -26.83 9.71
N THR A 493 -14.56 -26.19 8.60
CA THR A 493 -13.32 -25.42 8.40
C THR A 493 -13.66 -23.98 8.03
N ALA A 494 -13.02 -23.04 8.70
CA ALA A 494 -13.05 -21.62 8.34
C ALA A 494 -11.61 -21.17 8.07
N ALA A 495 -11.34 -20.63 6.89
CA ALA A 495 -10.05 -20.12 6.49
C ALA A 495 -10.18 -18.67 6.00
N LEU A 496 -9.28 -17.81 6.46
CA LEU A 496 -9.21 -16.41 6.05
C LEU A 496 -8.16 -16.26 4.96
N TYR A 497 -8.57 -15.75 3.81
CA TYR A 497 -7.70 -15.51 2.65
C TYR A 497 -7.47 -14.03 2.43
N TYR A 498 -6.37 -13.71 1.74
CA TYR A 498 -6.03 -12.35 1.32
C TYR A 498 -5.61 -12.33 -0.15
N GLN A 499 -6.04 -11.28 -0.87
CA GLN A 499 -5.68 -11.03 -2.27
C GLN A 499 -5.32 -9.55 -2.44
N PRO A 500 -4.09 -9.21 -2.91
CA PRO A 500 -3.65 -7.81 -3.02
C PRO A 500 -4.22 -7.07 -4.23
N ILE A 501 -4.57 -7.79 -5.29
CA ILE A 501 -5.26 -7.26 -6.47
C ILE A 501 -6.45 -8.17 -6.73
N SER A 502 -7.65 -7.72 -6.38
CA SER A 502 -8.85 -8.50 -6.57
C SER A 502 -9.16 -8.71 -8.06
N TYR A 503 -9.87 -9.80 -8.35
CA TYR A 503 -10.27 -10.18 -9.70
C TYR A 503 -10.90 -9.01 -10.47
N ARG A 504 -11.84 -8.27 -9.85
CA ARG A 504 -12.54 -7.16 -10.49
C ARG A 504 -11.60 -6.02 -10.92
N TRP A 505 -10.65 -5.65 -10.08
CA TRP A 505 -9.67 -4.61 -10.41
C TRP A 505 -8.79 -5.00 -11.60
N ALA A 506 -8.41 -6.28 -11.69
CA ALA A 506 -7.67 -6.77 -12.84
C ALA A 506 -8.54 -6.87 -14.11
N GLN A 507 -9.79 -7.37 -13.98
CA GLN A 507 -10.69 -7.55 -15.12
C GLN A 507 -11.12 -6.22 -15.77
N ASN A 508 -11.34 -5.17 -14.94
CA ASN A 508 -11.73 -3.86 -15.47
C ASN A 508 -10.64 -3.26 -16.39
N LEU A 509 -9.38 -3.61 -16.20
CA LEU A 509 -8.29 -3.17 -17.08
C LEU A 509 -8.33 -3.82 -18.48
N LYS A 510 -9.08 -4.91 -18.67
CA LYS A 510 -9.22 -5.57 -19.99
C LYS A 510 -10.00 -4.72 -21.01
N SER A 511 -10.76 -3.74 -20.55
CA SER A 511 -11.49 -2.82 -21.45
C SER A 511 -10.60 -1.74 -22.07
N TYR A 512 -9.35 -1.61 -21.61
CA TYR A 512 -8.39 -0.60 -22.05
C TYR A 512 -7.34 -1.22 -22.94
N ASP A 513 -7.27 -0.79 -24.22
CA ASP A 513 -6.27 -1.29 -25.17
C ASP A 513 -5.04 -0.38 -25.20
N SER A 514 -4.07 -0.71 -24.36
CA SER A 514 -2.77 -0.07 -24.32
C SER A 514 -1.64 -1.07 -24.05
N LYS A 515 -0.40 -0.65 -24.28
CA LYS A 515 0.77 -1.49 -23.99
C LYS A 515 0.84 -1.87 -22.51
N GLU A 516 0.57 -0.93 -21.62
CA GLU A 516 0.68 -1.09 -20.18
C GLU A 516 -0.45 -1.98 -19.64
N THR A 517 -1.69 -1.74 -20.04
CA THR A 517 -2.85 -2.54 -19.59
C THR A 517 -2.78 -3.96 -20.14
N ASN A 518 -2.50 -4.13 -21.42
CA ASN A 518 -2.36 -5.45 -22.05
C ASN A 518 -1.24 -6.27 -21.40
N ARG A 519 -0.10 -5.65 -21.09
CA ARG A 519 1.02 -6.30 -20.41
C ARG A 519 0.60 -6.80 -19.03
N PHE A 520 0.00 -5.94 -18.20
CA PHE A 520 -0.42 -6.33 -16.85
C PHE A 520 -1.48 -7.44 -16.89
N VAL A 521 -2.51 -7.31 -17.74
CA VAL A 521 -3.56 -8.31 -17.89
C VAL A 521 -2.98 -9.68 -18.27
N ASN A 522 -2.06 -9.73 -19.24
CA ASN A 522 -1.40 -10.97 -19.63
C ASN A 522 -0.61 -11.59 -18.48
N TYR A 523 0.07 -10.77 -17.67
CA TYR A 523 0.80 -11.24 -16.49
C TYR A 523 -0.16 -11.77 -15.43
N TYR A 524 -1.23 -11.04 -15.14
CA TYR A 524 -2.25 -11.44 -14.17
C TYR A 524 -2.88 -12.78 -14.57
N ASP A 525 -3.38 -12.90 -15.80
CA ASP A 525 -4.03 -14.11 -16.29
C ASP A 525 -3.11 -15.34 -16.22
N SER A 526 -1.81 -15.16 -16.47
CA SER A 526 -0.82 -16.25 -16.38
C SER A 526 -0.42 -16.63 -14.95
N MET A 527 -0.80 -15.83 -13.95
CA MET A 527 -0.40 -15.97 -12.55
C MET A 527 -1.60 -15.97 -11.58
N SER A 528 -2.81 -15.82 -12.07
CA SER A 528 -4.03 -15.66 -11.25
C SER A 528 -4.21 -16.76 -10.19
N GLY A 529 -3.80 -17.99 -10.49
CA GLY A 529 -3.86 -19.11 -9.54
C GLY A 529 -3.00 -18.95 -8.27
N ILE A 530 -2.09 -17.99 -8.23
CA ILE A 530 -1.29 -17.63 -7.04
C ILE A 530 -1.58 -16.20 -6.55
N SER A 531 -2.68 -15.61 -7.00
CA SER A 531 -3.03 -14.21 -6.65
C SER A 531 -3.49 -14.04 -5.20
N SER A 532 -3.78 -15.11 -4.49
CA SER A 532 -4.22 -15.12 -3.09
C SER A 532 -3.35 -16.00 -2.20
N VAL A 533 -3.43 -15.75 -0.89
CA VAL A 533 -2.78 -16.55 0.15
C VAL A 533 -3.73 -16.76 1.33
N GLU A 534 -3.71 -17.97 1.90
CA GLU A 534 -4.35 -18.23 3.19
C GLU A 534 -3.55 -17.55 4.30
N LEU A 535 -4.22 -16.70 5.08
CA LEU A 535 -3.63 -16.03 6.25
C LEU A 535 -3.61 -16.94 7.47
N THR A 536 -4.76 -17.56 7.75
CA THR A 536 -4.98 -18.40 8.92
C THR A 536 -6.22 -19.26 8.71
N SER A 537 -6.28 -20.41 9.34
CA SER A 537 -7.46 -21.29 9.33
C SER A 537 -7.68 -21.97 10.65
N THR A 538 -8.91 -22.45 10.86
CA THR A 538 -9.35 -23.22 12.03
C THR A 538 -10.28 -24.33 11.60
N LYS A 539 -10.30 -25.41 12.36
CA LYS A 539 -11.13 -26.59 12.10
C LYS A 539 -11.71 -27.14 13.38
N ILE A 540 -12.99 -27.54 13.35
CA ILE A 540 -13.67 -28.25 14.44
C ILE A 540 -14.43 -29.44 13.87
N ASN A 541 -14.58 -30.51 14.66
CA ASN A 541 -15.42 -31.66 14.34
C ASN A 541 -16.65 -31.68 15.25
N LEU A 542 -17.82 -31.99 14.68
CA LEU A 542 -19.07 -32.21 15.37
C LEU A 542 -19.45 -33.68 15.23
N ASP A 543 -19.79 -34.33 16.37
CA ASP A 543 -20.20 -35.74 16.42
C ASP A 543 -21.71 -35.92 16.19
#